data_0a05adf98b8c1301c4116c0f2d3ca5ad
#
_entry.id   0a05adf98b8c1301c4116c0f2d3ca5ad
#
_cell.length_a   1.000
_cell.length_b   1.000
_cell.length_c   1.000
_cell.angle_alpha   90.00
_cell.angle_beta   90.00
_cell.angle_gamma   90.00
#
_symmetry.space_group_name_H-M   'P 1'
#
loop_
_entity.id
_entity.type
_entity.pdbx_description
1 polymer ?
#
loop_
_entity_poly.entity_id
_entity_poly.type
_entity_poly.pdbx_seq_one_letter_code
_entity_poly.pdbx_strand_id
1 'polypeptide(L)'
;MLFRSIGIDLGGTNVRTLLVDENGESYSEVKGPTECENGPDYVCDKIIKQIEALDTSVCGGLQGVEGIGIGAPGPVDTELGIMIMASNLPGFENYPICHKLKEKFGLPTFIDNDANVAGLAEAVLGAGKDYKTNYFITCSTGVGGAFVVDKKLVSGGRGHAGEIGNMILVPGGYKQGALNPGAVEGEISGTALTRKGKEAKGDLVKHAGDVFKLAAEGDEACQKIAEEFIDGFSTLLANVAHTVDPHCFVLGGGVFKSKAYFWDELEKRFNSKIHVGMRNHIPLLFKEIDDCGAIGAAMLPMSQLD
;
A
#
# COMPACT_ATOMS: atom_id res chain seq x y z
N MET A 1 2.61 -28.13 -10.70
CA MET A 1 1.35 -27.42 -11.01
C MET A 1 1.64 -25.98 -10.64
N LEU A 2 1.24 -25.00 -11.43
CA LEU A 2 1.45 -23.59 -11.08
C LEU A 2 0.61 -23.26 -9.83
N PHE A 3 1.19 -22.56 -8.86
CA PHE A 3 0.45 -22.03 -7.72
C PHE A 3 -0.62 -21.03 -8.21
N ARG A 4 -1.85 -21.18 -7.77
CA ARG A 4 -2.94 -20.26 -8.10
C ARG A 4 -3.70 -19.88 -6.84
N SER A 5 -4.02 -18.61 -6.73
CA SER A 5 -4.70 -18.04 -5.58
C SER A 5 -5.75 -17.03 -5.99
N ILE A 6 -6.66 -16.77 -5.10
CA ILE A 6 -7.67 -15.71 -5.25
C ILE A 6 -7.19 -14.50 -4.46
N GLY A 7 -7.09 -13.35 -5.15
CA GLY A 7 -6.82 -12.06 -4.54
C GLY A 7 -8.11 -11.22 -4.46
N ILE A 8 -8.33 -10.61 -3.32
CA ILE A 8 -9.47 -9.71 -3.07
C ILE A 8 -8.93 -8.35 -2.64
N ASP A 9 -9.23 -7.33 -3.41
CA ASP A 9 -9.00 -5.93 -3.04
C ASP A 9 -10.31 -5.36 -2.50
N LEU A 10 -10.40 -5.22 -1.18
CA LEU A 10 -11.58 -4.77 -0.45
C LEU A 10 -11.45 -3.30 -0.08
N GLY A 11 -12.00 -2.43 -0.91
CA GLY A 11 -12.11 -1.00 -0.60
C GLY A 11 -13.51 -0.59 -0.11
N GLY A 12 -13.62 0.60 0.48
CA GLY A 12 -14.90 1.13 0.94
C GLY A 12 -15.91 1.42 -0.20
N THR A 13 -15.43 1.65 -1.43
CA THR A 13 -16.29 1.97 -2.59
C THR A 13 -16.45 0.78 -3.52
N ASN A 14 -15.39 0.05 -3.77
CA ASN A 14 -15.37 -1.08 -4.69
C ASN A 14 -14.70 -2.29 -4.04
N VAL A 15 -15.14 -3.47 -4.43
CA VAL A 15 -14.50 -4.74 -4.14
C VAL A 15 -14.21 -5.46 -5.45
N ARG A 16 -13.01 -6.03 -5.54
CA ARG A 16 -12.51 -6.72 -6.72
C ARG A 16 -11.89 -8.05 -6.33
N THR A 17 -12.20 -9.08 -7.09
CA THR A 17 -11.75 -10.46 -6.86
C THR A 17 -11.09 -10.98 -8.14
N LEU A 18 -9.87 -11.49 -8.04
CA LEU A 18 -9.07 -12.03 -9.15
C LEU A 18 -8.69 -13.47 -8.88
N LEU A 19 -8.59 -14.29 -9.93
CA LEU A 19 -7.81 -15.53 -9.94
C LEU A 19 -6.47 -15.26 -10.60
N VAL A 20 -5.38 -15.49 -9.88
CA VAL A 20 -4.01 -15.11 -10.30
C VAL A 20 -3.07 -16.30 -10.10
N ASP A 21 -2.06 -16.46 -10.96
CA ASP A 21 -0.97 -17.41 -10.76
C ASP A 21 0.24 -16.79 -10.05
N GLU A 22 1.26 -17.60 -9.82
CA GLU A 22 2.53 -17.21 -9.18
C GLU A 22 3.34 -16.16 -9.96
N ASN A 23 3.03 -15.94 -11.23
CA ASN A 23 3.65 -14.94 -12.09
C ASN A 23 2.85 -13.64 -12.15
N GLY A 24 1.71 -13.56 -11.45
CA GLY A 24 0.82 -12.40 -11.44
C GLY A 24 -0.12 -12.34 -12.66
N GLU A 25 -0.19 -13.41 -13.47
CA GLU A 25 -1.14 -13.47 -14.58
C GLU A 25 -2.56 -13.67 -14.06
N SER A 26 -3.47 -12.77 -14.45
CA SER A 26 -4.88 -12.82 -14.06
C SER A 26 -5.68 -13.60 -15.11
N TYR A 27 -6.32 -14.67 -14.65
CA TYR A 27 -7.15 -15.56 -15.50
C TYR A 27 -8.63 -15.21 -15.46
N SER A 28 -9.10 -14.65 -14.37
CA SER A 28 -10.49 -14.26 -14.20
C SER A 28 -10.62 -13.11 -13.23
N GLU A 29 -11.56 -12.23 -13.48
CA GLU A 29 -11.83 -11.06 -12.65
C GLU A 29 -13.32 -10.83 -12.48
N VAL A 30 -13.73 -10.51 -11.25
CA VAL A 30 -15.06 -9.99 -10.93
C VAL A 30 -14.91 -8.76 -10.05
N LYS A 31 -15.59 -7.68 -10.40
CA LYS A 31 -15.57 -6.42 -9.64
C LYS A 31 -16.95 -5.79 -9.52
N GLY A 32 -17.12 -4.97 -8.52
CA GLY A 32 -18.34 -4.20 -8.31
C GLY A 32 -18.26 -3.25 -7.13
N PRO A 33 -19.29 -2.43 -6.92
CA PRO A 33 -19.33 -1.56 -5.74
C PRO A 33 -19.36 -2.40 -4.46
N THR A 34 -18.73 -1.90 -3.40
CA THR A 34 -18.74 -2.60 -2.09
C THR A 34 -20.11 -2.55 -1.45
N GLU A 35 -20.79 -1.40 -1.51
CA GLU A 35 -22.11 -1.16 -0.87
C GLU A 35 -22.04 -1.41 0.63
N CYS A 36 -20.99 -0.88 1.26
CA CYS A 36 -20.64 -1.13 2.67
C CYS A 36 -21.73 -0.64 3.66
N GLU A 37 -22.62 0.24 3.24
CA GLU A 37 -23.79 0.69 4.00
C GLU A 37 -24.78 -0.45 4.35
N ASN A 38 -24.73 -1.56 3.61
CA ASN A 38 -25.56 -2.75 3.87
C ASN A 38 -24.97 -3.67 4.96
N GLY A 39 -23.80 -3.33 5.48
CA GLY A 39 -23.12 -4.05 6.56
C GLY A 39 -22.21 -5.18 6.12
N PRO A 40 -21.40 -5.71 7.06
CA PRO A 40 -20.32 -6.63 6.74
C PRO A 40 -20.78 -8.00 6.23
N ASP A 41 -21.89 -8.53 6.70
CA ASP A 41 -22.44 -9.81 6.20
C ASP A 41 -22.85 -9.69 4.73
N TYR A 42 -23.48 -8.59 4.33
CA TYR A 42 -23.84 -8.34 2.94
C TYR A 42 -22.60 -8.28 2.03
N VAL A 43 -21.57 -7.54 2.47
CA VAL A 43 -20.31 -7.44 1.72
C VAL A 43 -19.60 -8.79 1.63
N CYS A 44 -19.58 -9.57 2.72
CA CYS A 44 -19.01 -10.92 2.73
C CYS A 44 -19.75 -11.85 1.75
N ASP A 45 -21.09 -11.84 1.75
CA ASP A 45 -21.88 -12.61 0.81
C ASP A 45 -21.64 -12.20 -0.65
N LYS A 46 -21.39 -10.90 -0.88
CA LYS A 46 -21.03 -10.39 -2.20
C LYS A 46 -19.66 -10.90 -2.64
N ILE A 47 -18.66 -10.91 -1.75
CA ILE A 47 -17.35 -11.48 -2.01
C ILE A 47 -17.48 -12.98 -2.33
N ILE A 48 -18.27 -13.73 -1.56
CA ILE A 48 -18.55 -15.14 -1.83
C ILE A 48 -19.10 -15.34 -3.25
N LYS A 49 -20.09 -14.53 -3.65
CA LYS A 49 -20.66 -14.57 -5.02
C LYS A 49 -19.64 -14.20 -6.10
N GLN A 50 -18.74 -13.25 -5.83
CA GLN A 50 -17.66 -12.91 -6.75
C GLN A 50 -16.70 -14.10 -6.93
N ILE A 51 -16.30 -14.77 -5.83
CA ILE A 51 -15.45 -15.97 -5.90
C ILE A 51 -16.14 -17.10 -6.69
N GLU A 52 -17.43 -17.35 -6.42
CA GLU A 52 -18.23 -18.37 -7.13
C GLU A 52 -18.40 -18.05 -8.62
N ALA A 53 -18.32 -16.78 -9.02
CA ALA A 53 -18.44 -16.33 -10.41
C ALA A 53 -17.11 -16.32 -11.18
N LEU A 54 -15.97 -16.53 -10.51
CA LEU A 54 -14.68 -16.64 -11.20
C LEU A 54 -14.64 -17.88 -12.11
N ASP A 55 -14.07 -17.72 -13.31
CA ASP A 55 -13.74 -18.87 -14.14
C ASP A 55 -12.48 -19.55 -13.60
N THR A 56 -12.68 -20.64 -12.90
CA THR A 56 -11.61 -21.46 -12.33
C THR A 56 -11.27 -22.69 -13.17
N SER A 57 -11.76 -22.77 -14.41
CA SER A 57 -11.54 -23.94 -15.32
C SER A 57 -10.04 -24.20 -15.56
N VAL A 58 -9.22 -23.15 -15.61
CA VAL A 58 -7.76 -23.21 -15.79
C VAL A 58 -7.06 -24.00 -14.68
N CYS A 59 -7.65 -24.11 -13.50
CA CYS A 59 -7.13 -24.90 -12.38
C CYS A 59 -8.00 -26.13 -12.02
N GLY A 60 -8.93 -26.47 -12.89
CA GLY A 60 -9.83 -27.64 -12.68
C GLY A 60 -10.92 -27.39 -11.65
N GLY A 61 -11.27 -26.13 -11.39
CA GLY A 61 -12.24 -25.71 -10.39
C GLY A 61 -11.58 -25.11 -9.14
N LEU A 62 -12.39 -24.74 -8.16
CA LEU A 62 -11.90 -24.17 -6.90
C LEU A 62 -10.95 -25.08 -6.11
N GLN A 63 -11.02 -26.40 -6.30
CA GLN A 63 -10.09 -27.36 -5.68
C GLN A 63 -8.64 -27.23 -6.18
N GLY A 64 -8.41 -26.54 -7.28
CA GLY A 64 -7.07 -26.24 -7.78
C GLY A 64 -6.57 -24.85 -7.37
N VAL A 65 -7.29 -24.17 -6.47
CA VAL A 65 -6.88 -22.91 -5.85
C VAL A 65 -6.24 -23.21 -4.49
N GLU A 66 -5.06 -22.66 -4.25
CA GLU A 66 -4.25 -22.94 -3.04
C GLU A 66 -4.67 -22.06 -1.84
N GLY A 67 -5.28 -20.91 -2.08
CA GLY A 67 -5.72 -20.03 -1.00
C GLY A 67 -6.37 -18.73 -1.45
N ILE A 68 -6.87 -17.98 -0.48
CA ILE A 68 -7.51 -16.68 -0.66
C ILE A 68 -6.71 -15.64 0.12
N GLY A 69 -6.37 -14.53 -0.51
CA GLY A 69 -5.77 -13.37 0.15
C GLY A 69 -6.66 -12.15 0.01
N ILE A 70 -6.69 -11.31 1.04
CA ILE A 70 -7.49 -10.09 1.12
C ILE A 70 -6.57 -8.91 1.41
N GLY A 71 -6.59 -7.91 0.54
CA GLY A 71 -6.05 -6.58 0.82
C GLY A 71 -7.20 -5.68 1.29
N ALA A 72 -7.08 -5.08 2.46
CA ALA A 72 -8.13 -4.26 3.05
C ALA A 72 -7.57 -2.99 3.71
N PRO A 73 -8.38 -1.94 3.89
CA PRO A 73 -7.97 -0.81 4.72
C PRO A 73 -7.59 -1.28 6.12
N GLY A 74 -6.47 -0.81 6.63
CA GLY A 74 -5.96 -1.20 7.95
C GLY A 74 -6.29 -0.21 9.07
N PRO A 75 -5.81 -0.55 10.29
CA PRO A 75 -4.99 -1.72 10.62
C PRO A 75 -5.76 -3.04 10.67
N VAL A 76 -5.05 -4.13 10.42
CA VAL A 76 -5.60 -5.50 10.44
C VAL A 76 -4.84 -6.38 11.44
N ASP A 77 -5.50 -7.37 12.02
CA ASP A 77 -4.86 -8.46 12.76
C ASP A 77 -4.74 -9.66 11.81
N THR A 78 -3.55 -9.92 11.37
CA THR A 78 -3.25 -10.98 10.38
C THR A 78 -3.39 -12.38 10.97
N GLU A 79 -3.18 -12.56 12.29
CA GLU A 79 -3.31 -13.85 12.98
C GLU A 79 -4.78 -14.22 13.19
N LEU A 80 -5.59 -13.24 13.62
CA LEU A 80 -7.04 -13.43 13.79
C LEU A 80 -7.82 -13.34 12.47
N GLY A 81 -7.23 -12.77 11.42
CA GLY A 81 -7.88 -12.62 10.13
C GLY A 81 -9.02 -11.59 10.13
N ILE A 82 -8.84 -10.46 10.83
CA ILE A 82 -9.85 -9.42 11.05
C ILE A 82 -9.31 -8.01 10.79
N MET A 83 -10.18 -7.07 10.52
CA MET A 83 -9.87 -5.64 10.55
C MET A 83 -10.03 -5.12 11.99
N ILE A 84 -8.98 -4.47 12.53
CA ILE A 84 -9.01 -3.86 13.86
C ILE A 84 -9.78 -2.55 13.81
N MET A 85 -9.58 -1.78 12.71
CA MET A 85 -10.25 -0.52 12.47
C MET A 85 -10.62 -0.45 10.98
N ALA A 86 -11.82 0.00 10.67
CA ALA A 86 -12.33 0.00 9.31
C ALA A 86 -13.10 1.30 9.01
N SER A 87 -12.40 2.44 9.04
CA SER A 87 -13.04 3.76 8.89
C SER A 87 -13.87 3.92 7.62
N ASN A 88 -13.51 3.19 6.55
CA ASN A 88 -14.20 3.22 5.25
C ASN A 88 -15.13 2.00 5.02
N LEU A 89 -15.23 1.11 6.01
CA LEU A 89 -16.01 -0.12 5.97
C LEU A 89 -16.78 -0.28 7.31
N PRO A 90 -17.86 0.46 7.52
CA PRO A 90 -18.62 0.44 8.78
C PRO A 90 -19.06 -0.98 9.17
N GLY A 91 -18.84 -1.34 10.44
CA GLY A 91 -19.23 -2.62 11.01
C GLY A 91 -18.24 -3.76 10.78
N PHE A 92 -17.11 -3.51 10.08
CA PHE A 92 -16.06 -4.51 9.87
C PHE A 92 -15.07 -4.63 11.04
N GLU A 93 -15.16 -3.79 12.04
CA GLU A 93 -14.33 -3.89 13.24
C GLU A 93 -14.53 -5.25 13.91
N ASN A 94 -13.44 -6.02 13.99
CA ASN A 94 -13.42 -7.40 14.50
C ASN A 94 -14.31 -8.40 13.74
N TYR A 95 -14.74 -8.06 12.52
CA TYR A 95 -15.53 -8.98 11.69
C TYR A 95 -14.64 -10.13 11.16
N PRO A 96 -15.04 -11.41 11.36
CA PRO A 96 -14.19 -12.58 11.10
C PRO A 96 -14.22 -12.98 9.61
N ILE A 97 -13.87 -12.07 8.72
CA ILE A 97 -13.97 -12.27 7.27
C ILE A 97 -13.17 -13.48 6.78
N CYS A 98 -11.93 -13.65 7.26
CA CYS A 98 -11.09 -14.78 6.86
C CYS A 98 -11.70 -16.12 7.32
N HIS A 99 -12.25 -16.16 8.53
CA HIS A 99 -12.89 -17.36 9.04
C HIS A 99 -14.11 -17.75 8.19
N LYS A 100 -14.98 -16.78 7.85
CA LYS A 100 -16.19 -17.01 7.04
C LYS A 100 -15.84 -17.53 5.64
N LEU A 101 -14.84 -16.95 4.97
CA LEU A 101 -14.42 -17.42 3.65
C LEU A 101 -13.76 -18.80 3.73
N LYS A 102 -12.91 -19.04 4.74
CA LYS A 102 -12.30 -20.36 4.99
C LYS A 102 -13.36 -21.43 5.26
N GLU A 103 -14.39 -21.13 6.06
CA GLU A 103 -15.49 -22.05 6.34
C GLU A 103 -16.30 -22.36 5.08
N LYS A 104 -16.56 -21.34 4.23
CA LYS A 104 -17.35 -21.48 3.00
C LYS A 104 -16.63 -22.31 1.93
N PHE A 105 -15.32 -22.07 1.72
CA PHE A 105 -14.58 -22.62 0.57
C PHE A 105 -13.59 -23.73 0.96
N GLY A 106 -13.29 -23.91 2.25
CA GLY A 106 -12.28 -24.88 2.70
C GLY A 106 -10.84 -24.46 2.37
N LEU A 107 -10.61 -23.22 1.90
CA LEU A 107 -9.32 -22.71 1.47
C LEU A 107 -8.65 -21.90 2.59
N PRO A 108 -7.31 -22.01 2.78
CA PRO A 108 -6.57 -21.09 3.63
C PRO A 108 -6.85 -19.65 3.20
N THR A 109 -7.19 -18.77 4.17
CA THR A 109 -7.56 -17.39 3.88
C THR A 109 -6.76 -16.44 4.76
N PHE A 110 -6.16 -15.44 4.13
CA PHE A 110 -5.26 -14.46 4.74
C PHE A 110 -5.75 -13.05 4.46
N ILE A 111 -5.44 -12.11 5.35
CA ILE A 111 -5.71 -10.68 5.18
C ILE A 111 -4.48 -9.88 5.56
N ASP A 112 -4.22 -8.80 4.82
CA ASP A 112 -3.27 -7.77 5.23
C ASP A 112 -3.74 -6.38 4.76
N ASN A 113 -3.04 -5.36 5.24
CA ASN A 113 -3.30 -3.97 4.86
C ASN A 113 -3.01 -3.74 3.37
N ASP A 114 -3.74 -2.79 2.76
CA ASP A 114 -3.62 -2.42 1.34
C ASP A 114 -2.20 -2.00 0.93
N ALA A 115 -1.48 -1.25 1.77
CA ALA A 115 -0.08 -0.90 1.50
C ALA A 115 0.85 -2.12 1.61
N ASN A 116 0.57 -3.04 2.55
CA ASN A 116 1.34 -4.27 2.72
C ASN A 116 1.20 -5.19 1.51
N VAL A 117 -0.02 -5.45 1.05
CA VAL A 117 -0.22 -6.28 -0.14
C VAL A 117 0.35 -5.64 -1.40
N ALA A 118 0.28 -4.31 -1.53
CA ALA A 118 0.91 -3.60 -2.64
C ALA A 118 2.44 -3.75 -2.61
N GLY A 119 3.05 -3.66 -1.43
CA GLY A 119 4.48 -3.90 -1.24
C GLY A 119 4.88 -5.35 -1.53
N LEU A 120 4.03 -6.32 -1.18
CA LEU A 120 4.25 -7.73 -1.49
C LEU A 120 4.24 -7.97 -3.01
N ALA A 121 3.28 -7.37 -3.76
CA ALA A 121 3.26 -7.46 -5.21
C ALA A 121 4.56 -6.97 -5.84
N GLU A 122 5.05 -5.82 -5.41
CA GLU A 122 6.31 -5.24 -5.89
C GLU A 122 7.54 -6.08 -5.51
N ALA A 123 7.52 -6.71 -4.34
CA ALA A 123 8.60 -7.57 -3.87
C ALA A 123 8.64 -8.94 -4.55
N VAL A 124 7.49 -9.45 -5.02
CA VAL A 124 7.41 -10.76 -5.67
C VAL A 124 7.54 -10.64 -7.17
N LEU A 125 6.89 -9.66 -7.77
CA LEU A 125 6.69 -9.56 -9.23
C LEU A 125 7.23 -8.26 -9.85
N GLY A 126 7.32 -7.19 -9.08
CA GLY A 126 7.62 -5.86 -9.56
C GLY A 126 9.08 -5.44 -9.40
N ALA A 127 9.29 -4.14 -9.16
CA ALA A 127 10.59 -3.50 -9.07
C ALA A 127 11.49 -4.08 -7.97
N GLY A 128 10.91 -4.66 -6.92
CA GLY A 128 11.63 -5.25 -5.79
C GLY A 128 12.01 -6.72 -5.95
N LYS A 129 11.60 -7.40 -7.02
CA LYS A 129 11.65 -8.89 -7.17
C LYS A 129 13.03 -9.52 -7.04
N ASP A 130 14.07 -8.79 -7.43
CA ASP A 130 15.45 -9.26 -7.45
C ASP A 130 16.19 -8.94 -6.13
N TYR A 131 15.53 -8.31 -5.17
CA TYR A 131 16.08 -7.90 -3.90
C TYR A 131 15.57 -8.77 -2.75
N LYS A 132 16.48 -9.18 -1.87
CA LYS A 132 16.13 -10.00 -0.70
C LYS A 132 15.24 -9.26 0.31
N THR A 133 15.54 -7.98 0.52
CA THR A 133 14.74 -7.11 1.40
C THR A 133 14.39 -5.85 0.66
N ASN A 134 13.13 -5.46 0.69
CA ASN A 134 12.69 -4.21 0.11
C ASN A 134 11.68 -3.52 1.02
N TYR A 135 11.70 -2.19 0.97
CA TYR A 135 10.74 -1.37 1.68
C TYR A 135 9.90 -0.62 0.65
N PHE A 136 8.63 -0.99 0.55
CA PHE A 136 7.67 -0.29 -0.29
C PHE A 136 7.10 0.92 0.46
N ILE A 137 6.99 2.07 -0.22
CA ILE A 137 6.33 3.26 0.31
C ILE A 137 5.35 3.77 -0.74
N THR A 138 4.09 3.87 -0.37
CA THR A 138 3.06 4.54 -1.16
C THR A 138 2.80 5.93 -0.59
N CYS A 139 2.84 6.96 -1.45
CA CYS A 139 2.46 8.32 -1.11
C CYS A 139 1.34 8.77 -2.06
N SER A 140 0.12 8.83 -1.53
CA SER A 140 -1.11 9.19 -2.26
C SER A 140 -1.95 10.13 -1.41
N THR A 141 -3.22 9.84 -1.16
CA THR A 141 -4.04 10.56 -0.16
C THR A 141 -3.34 10.56 1.19
N GLY A 142 -2.83 9.39 1.61
CA GLY A 142 -2.01 9.20 2.79
C GLY A 142 -0.59 8.73 2.45
N VAL A 143 0.10 8.21 3.48
CA VAL A 143 1.41 7.56 3.38
C VAL A 143 1.37 6.22 4.09
N GLY A 144 1.65 5.15 3.36
CA GLY A 144 1.76 3.81 3.91
C GLY A 144 3.09 3.16 3.51
N GLY A 145 3.47 2.09 4.22
CA GLY A 145 4.69 1.35 3.91
C GLY A 145 4.54 -0.14 4.16
N ALA A 146 5.39 -0.92 3.53
CA ALA A 146 5.50 -2.36 3.73
C ALA A 146 6.97 -2.79 3.73
N PHE A 147 7.35 -3.57 4.70
CA PHE A 147 8.67 -4.20 4.74
C PHE A 147 8.55 -5.67 4.35
N VAL A 148 9.30 -6.07 3.32
CA VAL A 148 9.29 -7.43 2.78
C VAL A 148 10.68 -8.01 2.86
N VAL A 149 10.79 -9.22 3.41
CA VAL A 149 12.03 -9.99 3.57
C VAL A 149 11.83 -11.36 2.96
N ASP A 150 12.70 -11.76 2.02
CA ASP A 150 12.59 -13.05 1.33
C ASP A 150 11.17 -13.33 0.79
N LYS A 151 10.55 -12.30 0.18
CA LYS A 151 9.18 -12.33 -0.38
C LYS A 151 8.08 -12.60 0.66
N LYS A 152 8.36 -12.40 1.94
CA LYS A 152 7.40 -12.49 3.05
C LYS A 152 7.24 -11.14 3.73
N LEU A 153 5.99 -10.75 4.02
CA LEU A 153 5.69 -9.52 4.75
C LEU A 153 6.18 -9.60 6.20
N VAL A 154 6.74 -8.51 6.68
CA VAL A 154 7.02 -8.30 8.11
C VAL A 154 5.86 -7.51 8.70
N SER A 155 4.85 -8.21 9.20
CA SER A 155 3.63 -7.60 9.73
C SER A 155 3.81 -7.02 11.14
N GLY A 156 4.89 -7.43 11.85
CA GLY A 156 5.13 -7.01 13.24
C GLY A 156 4.24 -7.77 14.24
N GLY A 157 4.44 -7.50 15.52
CA GLY A 157 3.81 -8.25 16.60
C GLY A 157 2.28 -8.06 16.73
N ARG A 158 1.68 -7.13 15.99
CA ARG A 158 0.23 -6.83 16.01
C ARG A 158 -0.26 -6.29 14.66
N GLY A 159 0.41 -6.59 13.55
CA GLY A 159 0.01 -6.12 12.24
C GLY A 159 0.26 -4.63 11.96
N HIS A 160 1.06 -3.93 12.78
CA HIS A 160 1.31 -2.49 12.61
C HIS A 160 2.69 -2.15 12.05
N ALA A 161 3.49 -3.12 11.61
CA ALA A 161 4.72 -2.80 10.91
C ALA A 161 4.39 -2.09 9.59
N GLY A 162 5.13 -1.06 9.25
CA GLY A 162 4.85 -0.27 8.05
C GLY A 162 3.95 0.96 8.27
N GLU A 163 3.42 1.18 9.47
CA GLU A 163 2.63 2.39 9.84
C GLU A 163 3.48 3.68 9.89
N ILE A 164 4.30 3.87 8.85
CA ILE A 164 5.23 5.00 8.74
C ILE A 164 4.54 6.36 8.57
N GLY A 165 3.27 6.34 8.11
CA GLY A 165 2.46 7.55 7.96
C GLY A 165 2.25 8.29 9.29
N ASN A 166 2.26 7.57 10.43
CA ASN A 166 2.09 8.14 11.76
C ASN A 166 3.43 8.42 12.49
N MET A 167 4.59 8.14 11.86
CA MET A 167 5.88 8.57 12.41
C MET A 167 5.94 10.09 12.49
N ILE A 168 6.52 10.63 13.58
CA ILE A 168 6.67 12.08 13.78
C ILE A 168 7.82 12.58 12.90
N LEU A 169 7.51 13.37 11.91
CA LEU A 169 8.48 14.02 11.02
C LEU A 169 8.83 15.42 11.51
N VAL A 170 7.82 16.18 11.96
CA VAL A 170 7.96 17.56 12.45
C VAL A 170 7.39 17.63 13.85
N PRO A 171 8.21 17.57 14.92
CA PRO A 171 7.71 17.65 16.29
C PRO A 171 6.82 18.88 16.52
N GLY A 172 5.56 18.65 16.96
CA GLY A 172 4.57 19.70 17.15
C GLY A 172 3.98 20.29 15.88
N GLY A 173 4.21 19.68 14.71
CA GLY A 173 3.67 20.12 13.41
C GLY A 173 2.17 19.90 13.25
N TYR A 174 1.70 19.85 12.01
CA TYR A 174 0.28 19.80 11.71
C TYR A 174 -0.41 18.58 12.31
N LYS A 175 -1.58 18.79 12.93
CA LYS A 175 -2.43 17.72 13.46
C LYS A 175 -3.51 17.34 12.44
N GLN A 176 -3.40 16.15 11.87
CA GLN A 176 -4.38 15.59 10.94
C GLN A 176 -5.17 14.47 11.58
N GLY A 177 -6.45 14.68 11.83
CA GLY A 177 -7.33 13.63 12.35
C GLY A 177 -6.78 12.92 13.60
N ALA A 178 -6.73 11.60 13.57
CA ALA A 178 -6.22 10.75 14.63
C ALA A 178 -4.69 10.62 14.66
N LEU A 179 -3.97 11.03 13.60
CA LEU A 179 -2.51 10.93 13.53
C LEU A 179 -1.81 11.78 14.60
N ASN A 180 -0.55 11.48 14.89
CA ASN A 180 0.28 12.32 15.75
C ASN A 180 0.46 13.73 15.16
N PRO A 181 0.59 14.78 16.00
CA PRO A 181 0.98 16.10 15.51
C PRO A 181 2.34 16.03 14.81
N GLY A 182 2.42 16.54 13.57
CA GLY A 182 3.62 16.48 12.73
C GLY A 182 3.95 15.10 12.18
N ALA A 183 2.95 14.23 12.08
CA ALA A 183 3.10 12.94 11.44
C ALA A 183 3.47 13.07 9.96
N VAL A 184 4.24 12.13 9.44
CA VAL A 184 4.64 12.03 8.03
C VAL A 184 3.48 12.28 7.09
N GLU A 185 2.34 11.59 7.28
CA GLU A 185 1.18 11.75 6.42
C GLU A 185 0.62 13.18 6.46
N GLY A 186 0.52 13.79 7.66
CA GLY A 186 0.03 15.15 7.83
C GLY A 186 0.94 16.22 7.23
N GLU A 187 2.21 15.90 7.00
CA GLU A 187 3.22 16.84 6.50
C GLU A 187 3.54 16.68 5.02
N ILE A 188 3.58 15.46 4.49
CA ILE A 188 4.10 15.19 3.13
C ILE A 188 3.20 14.31 2.26
N SER A 189 2.00 13.92 2.70
CA SER A 189 1.07 13.19 1.83
C SER A 189 0.51 14.07 0.70
N GLY A 190 -0.15 13.44 -0.28
CA GLY A 190 -0.86 14.18 -1.32
C GLY A 190 -1.95 15.10 -0.76
N THR A 191 -2.62 14.70 0.32
CA THR A 191 -3.57 15.55 1.06
C THR A 191 -2.85 16.75 1.70
N ALA A 192 -1.70 16.53 2.34
CA ALA A 192 -0.91 17.59 2.95
C ALA A 192 -0.39 18.59 1.91
N LEU A 193 0.14 18.10 0.79
CA LEU A 193 0.59 18.94 -0.34
C LEU A 193 -0.56 19.76 -0.94
N THR A 194 -1.72 19.12 -1.14
CA THR A 194 -2.91 19.81 -1.66
C THR A 194 -3.40 20.88 -0.70
N ARG A 195 -3.42 20.60 0.61
CA ARG A 195 -3.79 21.58 1.66
C ARG A 195 -2.85 22.78 1.64
N LYS A 196 -1.53 22.55 1.77
CA LYS A 196 -0.51 23.60 1.76
C LYS A 196 -0.58 24.42 0.46
N GLY A 197 -0.75 23.76 -0.68
CA GLY A 197 -0.91 24.39 -1.97
C GLY A 197 -2.16 25.27 -2.06
N LYS A 198 -3.31 24.81 -1.57
CA LYS A 198 -4.54 25.60 -1.51
C LYS A 198 -4.43 26.80 -0.57
N GLU A 199 -3.78 26.62 0.58
CA GLU A 199 -3.49 27.73 1.51
C GLU A 199 -2.66 28.85 0.83
N ALA A 200 -1.70 28.47 -0.02
CA ALA A 200 -0.82 29.40 -0.70
C ALA A 200 -1.41 30.03 -1.98
N LYS A 201 -2.17 29.24 -2.78
CA LYS A 201 -2.56 29.58 -4.17
C LYS A 201 -4.05 29.44 -4.46
N GLY A 202 -4.88 29.09 -3.46
CA GLY A 202 -6.33 28.94 -3.63
C GLY A 202 -6.70 27.87 -4.68
N ASP A 203 -7.63 28.20 -5.55
CA ASP A 203 -8.21 27.31 -6.56
C ASP A 203 -7.25 26.90 -7.70
N LEU A 204 -6.05 27.48 -7.75
CA LEU A 204 -5.00 27.04 -8.69
C LEU A 204 -4.46 25.66 -8.33
N VAL A 205 -4.61 25.21 -7.08
CA VAL A 205 -4.20 23.89 -6.63
C VAL A 205 -5.43 23.02 -6.33
N LYS A 206 -5.65 22.00 -7.15
CA LYS A 206 -6.72 21.01 -6.98
C LYS A 206 -6.19 19.71 -6.38
N HIS A 207 -4.94 19.36 -6.69
CA HIS A 207 -4.26 18.16 -6.22
C HIS A 207 -2.75 18.39 -6.07
N ALA A 208 -2.05 17.47 -5.43
CA ALA A 208 -0.60 17.58 -5.16
C ALA A 208 0.25 17.83 -6.41
N GLY A 209 -0.12 17.29 -7.57
CA GLY A 209 0.60 17.49 -8.83
C GLY A 209 0.64 18.94 -9.29
N ASP A 210 -0.38 19.75 -8.95
CA ASP A 210 -0.42 21.18 -9.31
C ASP A 210 0.66 21.97 -8.56
N VAL A 211 0.99 21.57 -7.33
CA VAL A 211 2.09 22.19 -6.55
C VAL A 211 3.42 22.03 -7.29
N PHE A 212 3.74 20.81 -7.73
CA PHE A 212 4.99 20.55 -8.46
C PHE A 212 5.03 21.26 -9.82
N LYS A 213 3.90 21.32 -10.51
CA LYS A 213 3.78 22.03 -11.78
C LYS A 213 4.04 23.52 -11.60
N LEU A 214 3.34 24.17 -10.66
CA LEU A 214 3.51 25.59 -10.37
C LEU A 214 4.94 25.91 -9.87
N ALA A 215 5.53 25.03 -9.06
CA ALA A 215 6.91 25.15 -8.63
C ALA A 215 7.89 25.18 -9.82
N ALA A 216 7.69 24.28 -10.81
CA ALA A 216 8.49 24.24 -12.02
C ALA A 216 8.28 25.47 -12.92
N GLU A 217 7.11 26.11 -12.87
CA GLU A 217 6.80 27.37 -13.53
C GLU A 217 7.37 28.60 -12.80
N GLY A 218 8.05 28.42 -11.66
CA GLY A 218 8.76 29.47 -10.93
C GLY A 218 7.95 30.09 -9.77
N ASP A 219 6.82 29.49 -9.36
CA ASP A 219 6.05 29.96 -8.20
C ASP A 219 6.81 29.68 -6.90
N GLU A 220 7.27 30.74 -6.22
CA GLU A 220 8.10 30.65 -5.02
C GLU A 220 7.40 29.92 -3.85
N ALA A 221 6.09 30.11 -3.67
CA ALA A 221 5.35 29.45 -2.61
C ALA A 221 5.26 27.93 -2.86
N CYS A 222 4.98 27.53 -4.10
CA CYS A 222 4.95 26.13 -4.50
C CYS A 222 6.36 25.50 -4.50
N GLN A 223 7.40 26.25 -4.85
CA GLN A 223 8.79 25.79 -4.71
C GLN A 223 9.12 25.46 -3.25
N LYS A 224 8.74 26.31 -2.31
CA LYS A 224 8.94 26.05 -0.89
C LYS A 224 8.20 24.78 -0.43
N ILE A 225 6.96 24.58 -0.87
CA ILE A 225 6.19 23.36 -0.52
C ILE A 225 6.84 22.11 -1.12
N ALA A 226 7.32 22.18 -2.36
CA ALA A 226 8.04 21.08 -3.01
C ALA A 226 9.36 20.76 -2.28
N GLU A 227 10.11 21.78 -1.85
CA GLU A 227 11.33 21.62 -1.04
C GLU A 227 11.05 20.95 0.30
N GLU A 228 10.00 21.37 1.02
CA GLU A 228 9.56 20.75 2.27
C GLU A 228 9.18 19.26 2.07
N PHE A 229 8.51 18.95 0.95
CA PHE A 229 8.20 17.56 0.59
C PHE A 229 9.46 16.73 0.37
N ILE A 230 10.40 17.22 -0.45
CA ILE A 230 11.64 16.49 -0.77
C ILE A 230 12.46 16.27 0.50
N ASP A 231 12.59 17.30 1.33
CA ASP A 231 13.33 17.20 2.59
C ASP A 231 12.68 16.23 3.57
N GLY A 232 11.36 16.32 3.74
CA GLY A 232 10.60 15.42 4.61
C GLY A 232 10.62 13.98 4.12
N PHE A 233 10.42 13.75 2.82
CA PHE A 233 10.42 12.40 2.27
C PHE A 233 11.80 11.76 2.31
N SER A 234 12.86 12.51 2.00
CA SER A 234 14.25 12.01 2.15
C SER A 234 14.61 11.72 3.61
N THR A 235 14.04 12.46 4.57
CA THR A 235 14.20 12.19 6.02
C THR A 235 13.48 10.90 6.42
N LEU A 236 12.26 10.68 5.92
CA LEU A 236 11.53 9.42 6.12
C LEU A 236 12.34 8.23 5.60
N LEU A 237 12.81 8.30 4.35
CA LEU A 237 13.65 7.26 3.75
C LEU A 237 14.91 6.99 4.60
N ALA A 238 15.60 8.02 5.07
CA ALA A 238 16.79 7.89 5.90
C ALA A 238 16.48 7.22 7.24
N ASN A 239 15.38 7.58 7.90
CA ASN A 239 14.95 6.97 9.14
C ASN A 239 14.64 5.48 8.98
N VAL A 240 13.93 5.11 7.91
CA VAL A 240 13.65 3.71 7.58
C VAL A 240 14.94 2.97 7.24
N ALA A 241 15.83 3.56 6.43
CA ALA A 241 17.11 2.96 6.08
C ALA A 241 17.95 2.63 7.33
N HIS A 242 18.05 3.58 8.28
CA HIS A 242 18.79 3.36 9.53
C HIS A 242 18.11 2.35 10.47
N THR A 243 16.84 2.04 10.28
CA THR A 243 16.09 1.12 11.14
C THR A 243 16.15 -0.32 10.64
N VAL A 244 15.98 -0.54 9.32
CA VAL A 244 15.81 -1.89 8.74
C VAL A 244 16.81 -2.23 7.64
N ASP A 245 17.64 -1.28 7.20
CA ASP A 245 18.69 -1.46 6.17
C ASP A 245 18.20 -2.26 4.95
N PRO A 246 17.20 -1.79 4.21
CA PRO A 246 16.64 -2.54 3.08
C PRO A 246 17.62 -2.52 1.90
N HIS A 247 17.59 -3.57 1.06
CA HIS A 247 18.38 -3.58 -0.17
C HIS A 247 17.90 -2.56 -1.19
N CYS A 248 16.60 -2.21 -1.19
CA CYS A 248 16.03 -1.16 -2.03
C CYS A 248 14.77 -0.54 -1.40
N PHE A 249 14.44 0.67 -1.83
CA PHE A 249 13.10 1.24 -1.67
C PHE A 249 12.33 1.13 -2.98
N VAL A 250 11.06 0.73 -2.89
CA VAL A 250 10.11 0.81 -4.01
C VAL A 250 9.07 1.89 -3.70
N LEU A 251 9.03 2.93 -4.53
CA LEU A 251 8.21 4.11 -4.29
C LEU A 251 7.01 4.16 -5.25
N GLY A 252 5.83 4.40 -4.71
CA GLY A 252 4.59 4.45 -5.48
C GLY A 252 3.59 5.48 -4.95
N GLY A 253 2.37 5.41 -5.49
CA GLY A 253 1.28 6.30 -5.13
C GLY A 253 1.13 7.51 -6.04
N GLY A 254 0.01 8.22 -5.83
CA GLY A 254 -0.40 9.31 -6.73
C GLY A 254 0.57 10.49 -6.79
N VAL A 255 1.27 10.80 -5.70
CA VAL A 255 2.26 11.88 -5.65
C VAL A 255 3.44 11.59 -6.58
N PHE A 256 3.86 10.33 -6.67
CA PHE A 256 4.97 9.91 -7.53
C PHE A 256 4.66 9.94 -9.03
N LYS A 257 3.41 10.18 -9.44
CA LYS A 257 3.11 10.53 -10.84
C LYS A 257 3.81 11.83 -11.27
N SER A 258 4.16 12.68 -10.31
CA SER A 258 4.91 13.92 -10.50
C SER A 258 6.43 13.75 -10.30
N LYS A 259 6.94 12.53 -10.22
CA LYS A 259 8.35 12.23 -9.90
C LYS A 259 9.38 12.96 -10.79
N ALA A 260 9.04 13.23 -12.04
CA ALA A 260 9.92 13.96 -12.97
C ALA A 260 10.35 15.35 -12.45
N TYR A 261 9.60 15.93 -11.50
CA TYR A 261 9.93 17.25 -10.94
C TYR A 261 10.88 17.18 -9.73
N PHE A 262 11.04 16.01 -9.09
CA PHE A 262 11.74 15.95 -7.80
C PHE A 262 12.60 14.70 -7.58
N TRP A 263 12.57 13.71 -8.46
CA TRP A 263 13.23 12.41 -8.23
C TRP A 263 14.73 12.53 -7.98
N ASP A 264 15.46 13.21 -8.85
CA ASP A 264 16.91 13.32 -8.77
C ASP A 264 17.35 14.06 -7.49
N GLU A 265 16.63 15.12 -7.11
CA GLU A 265 16.92 15.84 -5.87
C GLU A 265 16.52 15.01 -4.63
N LEU A 266 15.45 14.23 -4.70
CA LEU A 266 15.07 13.31 -3.63
C LEU A 266 16.16 12.26 -3.39
N GLU A 267 16.65 11.61 -4.45
CA GLU A 267 17.72 10.61 -4.37
C GLU A 267 19.01 11.20 -3.81
N LYS A 268 19.40 12.38 -4.29
CA LYS A 268 20.57 13.10 -3.79
C LYS A 268 20.44 13.43 -2.29
N ARG A 269 19.28 13.95 -1.85
CA ARG A 269 19.04 14.29 -0.43
C ARG A 269 18.99 13.05 0.44
N PHE A 270 18.34 11.99 0.00
CA PHE A 270 18.35 10.70 0.70
C PHE A 270 19.78 10.23 0.95
N ASN A 271 20.60 10.16 -0.10
CA ASN A 271 22.01 9.76 0.00
C ASN A 271 22.83 10.67 0.93
N SER A 272 22.50 11.95 1.00
CA SER A 272 23.18 12.87 1.92
C SER A 272 22.84 12.65 3.41
N LYS A 273 21.65 12.09 3.70
CA LYS A 273 21.10 11.90 5.05
C LYS A 273 21.43 10.55 5.67
N ILE A 274 21.86 9.56 4.89
CA ILE A 274 22.19 8.22 5.41
C ILE A 274 23.66 8.08 5.73
N HIS A 275 23.96 7.07 6.58
CA HIS A 275 25.33 6.75 6.97
C HIS A 275 26.23 6.53 5.75
N VAL A 276 27.48 6.98 5.82
CA VAL A 276 28.41 6.96 4.68
C VAL A 276 28.57 5.58 4.04
N GLY A 277 28.52 4.51 4.83
CA GLY A 277 28.60 3.12 4.35
C GLY A 277 27.36 2.62 3.61
N MET A 278 26.24 3.35 3.68
CA MET A 278 24.99 3.00 2.99
C MET A 278 24.78 3.79 1.70
N ARG A 279 25.54 4.89 1.52
CA ARG A 279 25.37 5.81 0.38
C ARG A 279 25.56 5.10 -0.95
N ASN A 280 24.65 5.35 -1.87
CA ASN A 280 24.63 4.77 -3.23
C ASN A 280 24.51 3.22 -3.27
N HIS A 281 24.19 2.58 -2.14
CA HIS A 281 23.97 1.14 -2.06
C HIS A 281 22.50 0.76 -1.95
N ILE A 282 21.62 1.71 -1.62
CA ILE A 282 20.17 1.49 -1.50
C ILE A 282 19.46 2.27 -2.61
N PRO A 283 19.17 1.64 -3.76
CA PRO A 283 18.49 2.30 -4.87
C PRO A 283 17.05 2.67 -4.52
N LEU A 284 16.59 3.80 -5.05
CA LEU A 284 15.19 4.17 -5.10
C LEU A 284 14.62 3.65 -6.43
N LEU A 285 13.61 2.81 -6.36
CA LEU A 285 12.94 2.23 -7.52
C LEU A 285 11.52 2.78 -7.61
N PHE A 286 10.99 2.92 -8.82
CA PHE A 286 9.59 3.26 -9.01
C PHE A 286 8.78 1.98 -9.21
N LYS A 287 7.58 1.91 -8.61
CA LYS A 287 6.69 0.76 -8.71
C LYS A 287 6.43 0.36 -10.17
N GLU A 288 6.34 -0.94 -10.43
CA GLU A 288 6.08 -1.49 -11.76
C GLU A 288 4.68 -2.10 -11.90
N ILE A 289 4.10 -2.60 -10.82
CA ILE A 289 2.79 -3.28 -10.86
C ILE A 289 1.68 -2.24 -10.78
N ASP A 290 0.87 -2.13 -11.83
CA ASP A 290 -0.24 -1.18 -11.86
C ASP A 290 -1.34 -1.57 -10.87
N ASP A 291 -1.64 -2.84 -10.77
CA ASP A 291 -2.73 -3.42 -9.98
C ASP A 291 -2.24 -4.13 -8.71
N CYS A 292 -1.36 -3.43 -8.00
CA CYS A 292 -0.64 -4.01 -6.87
C CYS A 292 -1.55 -4.43 -5.69
N GLY A 293 -2.76 -3.87 -5.53
CA GLY A 293 -3.68 -4.23 -4.45
C GLY A 293 -4.21 -5.66 -4.59
N ALA A 294 -4.93 -5.94 -5.67
CA ALA A 294 -5.54 -7.26 -5.88
C ALA A 294 -4.51 -8.36 -6.19
N ILE A 295 -3.47 -8.04 -7.01
CA ILE A 295 -2.38 -8.98 -7.29
C ILE A 295 -1.59 -9.29 -6.01
N GLY A 296 -1.28 -8.28 -5.20
CA GLY A 296 -0.58 -8.47 -3.94
C GLY A 296 -1.39 -9.25 -2.92
N ALA A 297 -2.71 -9.04 -2.87
CA ALA A 297 -3.60 -9.87 -2.07
C ALA A 297 -3.51 -11.34 -2.51
N ALA A 298 -3.50 -11.63 -3.82
CA ALA A 298 -3.33 -12.98 -4.35
C ALA A 298 -1.95 -13.59 -3.98
N MET A 299 -0.92 -12.78 -3.75
CA MET A 299 0.40 -13.28 -3.31
C MET A 299 0.45 -13.64 -1.81
N LEU A 300 -0.53 -13.22 -0.99
CA LEU A 300 -0.54 -13.57 0.44
C LEU A 300 -0.51 -15.08 0.70
N PRO A 301 -1.37 -15.91 0.09
CA PRO A 301 -1.29 -17.36 0.29
C PRO A 301 0.07 -17.94 -0.06
N MET A 302 0.67 -17.51 -1.18
CA MET A 302 2.00 -17.97 -1.60
C MET A 302 3.10 -17.58 -0.61
N SER A 303 3.00 -16.40 0.03
CA SER A 303 3.98 -15.92 1.00
C SER A 303 3.83 -16.56 2.39
N GLN A 304 2.68 -17.18 2.69
CA GLN A 304 2.32 -17.70 4.01
C GLN A 304 2.23 -19.24 4.04
N LEU A 305 1.98 -19.87 2.90
CA LEU A 305 1.98 -21.33 2.76
C LEU A 305 3.41 -21.78 2.40
N ASP A 306 3.99 -22.65 3.19
CA ASP A 306 5.32 -23.25 2.96
C ASP A 306 5.29 -24.32 1.84
#